data_69bf256f2eea403d0dfa94e72f9d1f34
#
_entry.id   69bf256f2eea403d0dfa94e72f9d1f34
#
_cell.length_a   1.000
_cell.length_b   1.000
_cell.length_c   1.000
_cell.angle_alpha   90.00
_cell.angle_beta   90.00
_cell.angle_gamma   90.00
#
_symmetry.space_group_name_H-M   'P 1'
#
loop_
_entity.id
_entity.type
_entity.pdbx_description
1 polymer ?
#
loop_
_entity_poly.entity_id
_entity_poly.type
_entity_poly.pdbx_seq_one_letter_code
_entity_poly.pdbx_strand_id
1 'polypeptide(L)'
;MSFQSFSFLAFLAGTVMVCLALARRSRPAAVAALELACVVFYVAGDGWRSLAVLAAGALVTRAALVRLADAAAPHRRRTLVLACIWHIGVLAGFKYTAFFTGGAGSVGWAPLGLSFFTFQQLWLLKEVYDGSFQLPAQDGLVLYALFFPTVTSGPILRPEAFFPQLEGPRFLHPDWEDAA
;
A
#
# COMPACT_ATOMS: atom_id res chain seq x y z
N MET A 1 11.78 0.63 -13.53
CA MET A 1 10.93 0.51 -14.76
C MET A 1 10.19 1.83 -14.93
N SER A 2 10.26 2.47 -16.11
CA SER A 2 9.40 3.64 -16.35
C SER A 2 8.02 3.15 -16.76
N PHE A 3 6.95 3.81 -16.27
CA PHE A 3 5.54 3.43 -16.53
C PHE A 3 5.15 3.50 -18.02
N GLN A 4 5.95 4.17 -18.83
CA GLN A 4 5.75 4.29 -20.28
C GLN A 4 6.50 3.22 -21.07
N SER A 5 7.13 2.23 -20.39
CA SER A 5 7.91 1.22 -21.07
C SER A 5 7.04 0.02 -21.48
N PHE A 6 7.35 -0.57 -22.63
CA PHE A 6 6.76 -1.85 -23.08
C PHE A 6 6.88 -2.94 -22.00
N SER A 7 7.98 -2.93 -21.25
CA SER A 7 8.23 -3.87 -20.14
C SER A 7 7.20 -3.74 -19.03
N PHE A 8 6.75 -2.52 -18.71
CA PHE A 8 5.72 -2.32 -17.70
C PHE A 8 4.35 -2.84 -18.18
N LEU A 9 3.98 -2.55 -19.44
CA LEU A 9 2.72 -3.05 -20.01
C LEU A 9 2.71 -4.59 -20.08
N ALA A 10 3.82 -5.21 -20.49
CA ALA A 10 3.94 -6.66 -20.50
C ALA A 10 3.84 -7.25 -19.08
N PHE A 11 4.49 -6.64 -18.11
CA PHE A 11 4.40 -7.03 -16.70
C PHE A 11 2.97 -6.90 -16.15
N LEU A 12 2.28 -5.78 -16.43
CA LEU A 12 0.91 -5.56 -16.01
C LEU A 12 -0.03 -6.60 -16.64
N ALA A 13 0.06 -6.81 -17.96
CA ALA A 13 -0.75 -7.79 -18.67
C ALA A 13 -0.50 -9.22 -18.12
N GLY A 14 0.76 -9.60 -17.91
CA GLY A 14 1.13 -10.88 -17.30
C GLY A 14 0.57 -11.03 -15.89
N THR A 15 0.66 -9.99 -15.05
CA THR A 15 0.09 -9.99 -13.70
C THR A 15 -1.43 -10.20 -13.74
N VAL A 16 -2.14 -9.46 -14.59
CA VAL A 16 -3.60 -9.60 -14.75
C VAL A 16 -3.96 -11.01 -15.20
N MET A 17 -3.28 -11.55 -16.20
CA MET A 17 -3.52 -12.93 -16.71
C MET A 17 -3.32 -13.98 -15.61
N VAL A 18 -2.22 -13.89 -14.86
CA VAL A 18 -1.93 -14.82 -13.75
C VAL A 18 -2.99 -14.69 -12.65
N CYS A 19 -3.33 -13.46 -12.25
CA CYS A 19 -4.36 -13.22 -11.23
C CYS A 19 -5.73 -13.77 -11.65
N LEU A 20 -6.16 -13.55 -12.90
CA LEU A 20 -7.43 -14.08 -13.43
C LEU A 20 -7.43 -15.61 -13.49
N ALA A 21 -6.31 -16.22 -13.91
CA ALA A 21 -6.19 -17.67 -13.96
C ALA A 21 -6.26 -18.31 -12.56
N LEU A 22 -5.59 -17.69 -11.58
CA LEU A 22 -5.58 -18.17 -10.20
C LEU A 22 -6.89 -17.85 -9.47
N ALA A 23 -7.54 -16.72 -9.76
CA ALA A 23 -8.83 -16.35 -9.20
C ALA A 23 -9.92 -17.40 -9.46
N ARG A 24 -9.86 -18.05 -10.64
CA ARG A 24 -10.75 -19.17 -10.99
C ARG A 24 -10.57 -20.42 -10.12
N ARG A 25 -9.41 -20.55 -9.48
CA ARG A 25 -9.07 -21.71 -8.63
C ARG A 25 -9.17 -21.41 -7.15
N SER A 26 -8.61 -20.26 -6.73
CA SER A 26 -8.47 -19.94 -5.32
C SER A 26 -8.20 -18.44 -5.16
N ARG A 27 -9.08 -17.76 -4.42
CA ARG A 27 -8.91 -16.35 -4.08
C ARG A 27 -7.58 -16.06 -3.34
N PRO A 28 -7.19 -16.80 -2.28
CA PRO A 28 -5.92 -16.54 -1.61
C PRO A 28 -4.72 -16.71 -2.53
N ALA A 29 -4.76 -17.62 -3.50
CA ALA A 29 -3.70 -17.76 -4.49
C ALA A 29 -3.61 -16.55 -5.43
N ALA A 30 -4.74 -15.98 -5.85
CA ALA A 30 -4.75 -14.77 -6.66
C ALA A 30 -4.24 -13.53 -5.90
N VAL A 31 -4.64 -13.39 -4.63
CA VAL A 31 -4.13 -12.31 -3.75
C VAL A 31 -2.63 -12.45 -3.55
N ALA A 32 -2.13 -13.64 -3.22
CA ALA A 32 -0.71 -13.90 -3.06
C ALA A 32 0.10 -13.63 -4.35
N ALA A 33 -0.45 -13.98 -5.51
CA ALA A 33 0.18 -13.67 -6.80
C ALA A 33 0.26 -12.16 -7.04
N LEU A 34 -0.78 -11.41 -6.67
CA LEU A 34 -0.80 -9.95 -6.79
C LEU A 34 0.18 -9.30 -5.79
N GLU A 35 0.27 -9.80 -4.56
CA GLU A 35 1.27 -9.37 -3.58
C GLU A 35 2.70 -9.62 -4.10
N LEU A 36 2.95 -10.81 -4.65
CA LEU A 36 4.24 -11.14 -5.26
C LEU A 36 4.56 -10.20 -6.43
N ALA A 37 3.57 -9.89 -7.27
CA ALA A 37 3.75 -8.94 -8.36
C ALA A 37 4.11 -7.53 -7.83
N CYS A 38 3.50 -7.08 -6.73
CA CYS A 38 3.87 -5.82 -6.08
C CYS A 38 5.34 -5.85 -5.60
N VAL A 39 5.76 -6.93 -4.95
CA VAL A 39 7.16 -7.11 -4.50
C VAL A 39 8.12 -7.08 -5.69
N VAL A 40 7.83 -7.83 -6.75
CA VAL A 40 8.65 -7.87 -7.98
C VAL A 40 8.74 -6.49 -8.61
N PHE A 41 7.63 -5.76 -8.68
CA PHE A 41 7.59 -4.40 -9.22
C PHE A 41 8.54 -3.46 -8.47
N TYR A 42 8.49 -3.44 -7.13
CA TYR A 42 9.35 -2.58 -6.33
C TYR A 42 10.83 -2.98 -6.43
N VAL A 43 11.15 -4.28 -6.35
CA VAL A 43 12.53 -4.76 -6.43
C VAL A 43 13.13 -4.47 -7.81
N ALA A 44 12.37 -4.71 -8.87
CA ALA A 44 12.83 -4.46 -10.24
C ALA A 44 12.87 -2.97 -10.63
N GLY A 45 11.99 -2.15 -10.02
CA GLY A 45 11.84 -0.73 -10.35
C GLY A 45 12.76 0.18 -9.57
N ASP A 46 12.88 -0.02 -8.26
CA ASP A 46 13.54 0.91 -7.33
C ASP A 46 14.49 0.20 -6.34
N GLY A 47 14.53 -1.12 -6.41
CA GLY A 47 15.42 -1.95 -5.60
C GLY A 47 14.84 -2.34 -4.24
N TRP A 48 15.54 -3.29 -3.60
CA TRP A 48 15.12 -3.87 -2.31
C TRP A 48 15.05 -2.84 -1.17
N ARG A 49 15.81 -1.75 -1.24
CA ARG A 49 15.83 -0.69 -0.21
C ARG A 49 14.48 0.01 -0.10
N SER A 50 13.87 0.34 -1.23
CA SER A 50 12.53 0.94 -1.27
C SER A 50 11.49 0.01 -0.67
N LEU A 51 11.52 -1.25 -1.08
CA LEU A 51 10.64 -2.28 -0.52
C LEU A 51 10.81 -2.40 1.00
N ALA A 52 12.03 -2.38 1.51
CA ALA A 52 12.31 -2.48 2.95
C ALA A 52 11.70 -1.30 3.74
N VAL A 53 11.83 -0.06 3.23
CA VAL A 53 11.25 1.13 3.87
C VAL A 53 9.72 1.06 3.88
N LEU A 54 9.11 0.70 2.75
CA LEU A 54 7.64 0.59 2.65
C LEU A 54 7.11 -0.57 3.50
N ALA A 55 7.79 -1.72 3.51
CA ALA A 55 7.45 -2.84 4.36
C ALA A 55 7.53 -2.49 5.86
N ALA A 56 8.58 -1.77 6.29
CA ALA A 56 8.68 -1.27 7.65
C ALA A 56 7.50 -0.36 8.02
N GLY A 57 7.12 0.56 7.12
CA GLY A 57 5.93 1.40 7.29
C GLY A 57 4.64 0.59 7.39
N ALA A 58 4.45 -0.41 6.51
CA ALA A 58 3.29 -1.30 6.55
C ALA A 58 3.21 -2.09 7.87
N LEU A 59 4.35 -2.56 8.40
CA LEU A 59 4.41 -3.24 9.70
C LEU A 59 4.04 -2.29 10.85
N VAL A 60 4.52 -1.05 10.82
CA VAL A 60 4.13 -0.02 11.83
C VAL A 60 2.63 0.25 11.77
N THR A 61 2.07 0.42 10.57
CA THR A 61 0.62 0.57 10.39
C THR A 61 -0.12 -0.63 10.95
N ARG A 62 0.26 -1.86 10.58
CA ARG A 62 -0.37 -3.09 11.10
C ARG A 62 -0.36 -3.15 12.63
N ALA A 63 0.80 -2.88 13.25
CA ALA A 63 0.93 -2.88 14.70
C ALA A 63 0.05 -1.81 15.37
N ALA A 64 -0.10 -0.64 14.73
CA ALA A 64 -0.99 0.41 15.20
C ALA A 64 -2.46 0.00 15.04
N LEU A 65 -2.85 -0.56 13.90
CA LEU A 65 -4.23 -0.95 13.61
C LEU A 65 -4.76 -2.00 14.57
N VAL A 66 -3.95 -3.00 14.95
CA VAL A 66 -4.32 -4.00 15.97
C VAL A 66 -4.70 -3.34 17.29
N ARG A 67 -3.98 -2.27 17.67
CA ARG A 67 -4.29 -1.52 18.90
C ARG A 67 -5.45 -0.52 18.74
N LEU A 68 -5.66 0.00 17.55
CA LEU A 68 -6.74 0.94 17.24
C LEU A 68 -8.09 0.25 17.06
N ALA A 69 -8.09 -1.02 16.66
CA ALA A 69 -9.31 -1.81 16.49
C ALA A 69 -10.08 -2.02 17.79
N ASP A 70 -9.38 -2.06 18.94
CA ASP A 70 -10.04 -2.09 20.24
C ASP A 70 -10.48 -0.67 20.66
N ALA A 71 -11.78 -0.42 20.58
CA ALA A 71 -12.37 0.88 20.94
C ALA A 71 -12.15 1.24 22.43
N ALA A 72 -12.01 0.25 23.32
CA ALA A 72 -11.82 0.43 24.75
C ALA A 72 -10.34 0.62 25.15
N ALA A 73 -9.40 0.48 24.23
CA ALA A 73 -7.97 0.55 24.54
C ALA A 73 -7.56 1.94 25.08
N PRO A 74 -6.90 2.02 26.25
CA PRO A 74 -6.66 3.29 26.95
C PRO A 74 -5.70 4.24 26.23
N HIS A 75 -4.97 3.76 25.22
CA HIS A 75 -3.90 4.53 24.57
C HIS A 75 -4.10 4.73 23.05
N ARG A 76 -5.34 4.60 22.56
CA ARG A 76 -5.66 4.72 21.13
C ARG A 76 -5.10 6.00 20.49
N ARG A 77 -5.37 7.17 21.10
CA ARG A 77 -4.88 8.46 20.61
C ARG A 77 -3.35 8.50 20.55
N ARG A 78 -2.67 7.98 21.57
CA ARG A 78 -1.19 7.92 21.59
C ARG A 78 -0.66 7.02 20.47
N THR A 79 -1.28 5.86 20.25
CA THR A 79 -0.92 4.94 19.18
C THR A 79 -1.07 5.60 17.80
N LEU A 80 -2.20 6.28 17.55
CA LEU A 80 -2.40 7.02 16.31
C LEU A 80 -1.33 8.08 16.10
N VAL A 81 -1.09 8.93 17.10
CA VAL A 81 -0.11 10.02 17.03
C VAL A 81 1.30 9.49 16.76
N LEU A 82 1.73 8.42 17.43
CA LEU A 82 3.04 7.82 17.21
C LEU A 82 3.19 7.22 15.82
N ALA A 83 2.14 6.56 15.30
CA ALA A 83 2.14 6.02 13.94
C ALA A 83 2.17 7.16 12.90
N CYS A 84 1.43 8.24 13.12
CA CYS A 84 1.48 9.43 12.25
C CYS A 84 2.87 10.09 12.27
N ILE A 85 3.47 10.26 13.45
CA ILE A 85 4.83 10.83 13.58
C ILE A 85 5.84 9.95 12.84
N TRP A 86 5.72 8.63 12.93
CA TRP A 86 6.58 7.72 12.19
C TRP A 86 6.46 7.94 10.67
N HIS A 87 5.26 7.89 10.12
CA HIS A 87 5.05 8.03 8.67
C HIS A 87 5.48 9.39 8.13
N ILE A 88 5.11 10.47 8.84
CA ILE A 88 5.49 11.84 8.47
C ILE A 88 7.00 12.03 8.65
N GLY A 89 7.60 11.47 9.70
CA GLY A 89 9.03 11.55 9.95
C GLY A 89 9.85 10.85 8.87
N VAL A 90 9.44 9.64 8.44
CA VAL A 90 10.07 8.93 7.33
C VAL A 90 9.95 9.74 6.03
N LEU A 91 8.75 10.23 5.70
CA LEU A 91 8.55 11.07 4.53
C LEU A 91 9.41 12.33 4.57
N ALA A 92 9.44 13.02 5.71
CA ALA A 92 10.24 14.22 5.91
C ALA A 92 11.74 13.93 5.78
N GLY A 93 12.21 12.83 6.37
CA GLY A 93 13.61 12.42 6.29
C GLY A 93 14.09 12.15 4.87
N PHE A 94 13.28 11.49 4.04
CA PHE A 94 13.68 11.24 2.64
C PHE A 94 13.48 12.45 1.72
N LYS A 95 12.41 13.22 1.90
CA LYS A 95 12.02 14.25 0.93
C LYS A 95 12.56 15.62 1.24
N TYR A 96 12.65 16.00 2.52
CA TYR A 96 12.95 17.37 2.92
C TYR A 96 14.33 17.55 3.55
N THR A 97 15.08 16.47 3.85
CA THR A 97 16.43 16.61 4.41
C THR A 97 17.35 17.39 3.47
N ALA A 98 17.30 17.11 2.17
CA ALA A 98 18.09 17.86 1.19
C ALA A 98 17.76 19.36 1.17
N PHE A 99 16.50 19.72 1.35
CA PHE A 99 16.03 21.10 1.39
C PHE A 99 16.57 21.84 2.63
N PHE A 100 16.48 21.23 3.80
CA PHE A 100 16.88 21.87 5.06
C PHE A 100 18.42 21.90 5.27
N THR A 101 19.16 21.00 4.63
CA THR A 101 20.62 20.90 4.78
C THR A 101 21.39 21.57 3.63
N GLY A 102 20.70 22.28 2.73
CA GLY A 102 21.36 22.86 1.55
C GLY A 102 21.99 21.82 0.64
N GLY A 103 21.49 20.60 0.65
CA GLY A 103 22.01 19.47 -0.13
C GLY A 103 23.07 18.60 0.61
N ALA A 104 23.65 19.08 1.70
CA ALA A 104 24.72 18.37 2.41
C ALA A 104 24.26 17.08 3.13
N GLY A 105 22.96 16.97 3.46
CA GLY A 105 22.36 15.79 4.13
C GLY A 105 21.43 14.97 3.25
N SER A 106 21.48 15.16 1.93
CA SER A 106 20.58 14.42 1.05
C SER A 106 20.93 12.93 1.06
N VAL A 107 19.92 12.10 1.30
CA VAL A 107 20.07 10.64 1.17
C VAL A 107 20.31 10.25 -0.30
N GLY A 108 20.18 11.22 -1.25
CA GLY A 108 20.38 11.04 -2.69
C GLY A 108 19.39 10.07 -3.36
N TRP A 109 18.44 9.56 -2.57
CA TRP A 109 17.50 8.55 -2.98
C TRP A 109 16.24 8.62 -2.09
N ALA A 110 15.07 8.40 -2.66
CA ALA A 110 13.79 8.27 -1.93
C ALA A 110 12.98 7.14 -2.54
N PRO A 111 12.28 6.32 -1.70
CA PRO A 111 11.45 5.24 -2.19
C PRO A 111 10.39 5.74 -3.17
N LEU A 112 10.22 4.99 -4.26
CA LEU A 112 9.18 5.25 -5.24
C LEU A 112 7.81 5.22 -4.56
N GLY A 113 7.00 6.27 -4.78
CA GLY A 113 5.65 6.37 -4.23
C GLY A 113 5.55 6.63 -2.73
N LEU A 114 6.66 6.94 -2.03
CA LEU A 114 6.67 7.15 -0.58
C LEU A 114 5.61 8.16 -0.10
N SER A 115 5.36 9.24 -0.86
CA SER A 115 4.34 10.23 -0.51
C SER A 115 2.93 9.63 -0.56
N PHE A 116 2.59 8.94 -1.65
CA PHE A 116 1.28 8.27 -1.80
C PHE A 116 1.09 7.21 -0.73
N PHE A 117 2.09 6.36 -0.53
CA PHE A 117 2.11 5.36 0.55
C PHE A 117 1.83 6.02 1.90
N THR A 118 2.54 7.10 2.24
CA THR A 118 2.37 7.79 3.52
C THR A 118 0.92 8.27 3.71
N PHE A 119 0.37 8.99 2.75
CA PHE A 119 -1.02 9.48 2.85
C PHE A 119 -2.04 8.35 2.92
N GLN A 120 -1.82 7.28 2.18
CA GLN A 120 -2.67 6.10 2.20
C GLN A 120 -2.68 5.43 3.58
N GLN A 121 -1.49 5.27 4.22
CA GLN A 121 -1.40 4.71 5.57
C GLN A 121 -2.03 5.63 6.62
N LEU A 122 -1.81 6.94 6.52
CA LEU A 122 -2.42 7.93 7.43
C LEU A 122 -3.95 7.92 7.32
N TRP A 123 -4.48 7.78 6.10
CA TRP A 123 -5.92 7.68 5.88
C TRP A 123 -6.48 6.42 6.56
N LEU A 124 -5.89 5.26 6.31
CA LEU A 124 -6.32 4.01 6.92
C LEU A 124 -6.30 4.06 8.46
N LEU A 125 -5.22 4.60 9.05
CA LEU A 125 -5.10 4.77 10.50
C LEU A 125 -6.21 5.64 11.06
N LYS A 126 -6.54 6.73 10.35
CA LYS A 126 -7.61 7.66 10.75
C LYS A 126 -8.98 6.99 10.71
N GLU A 127 -9.33 6.32 9.58
CA GLU A 127 -10.63 5.67 9.41
C GLU A 127 -10.89 4.59 10.48
N VAL A 128 -9.85 3.81 10.83
CA VAL A 128 -9.97 2.81 11.90
C VAL A 128 -10.04 3.48 13.28
N TYR A 129 -9.32 4.57 13.51
CA TYR A 129 -9.40 5.32 14.77
C TYR A 129 -10.79 5.93 14.98
N ASP A 130 -11.38 6.51 13.96
CA ASP A 130 -12.71 7.12 14.00
C ASP A 130 -13.84 6.07 14.07
N GLY A 131 -13.52 4.80 13.82
CA GLY A 131 -14.50 3.71 13.77
C GLY A 131 -15.31 3.66 12.49
N SER A 132 -14.93 4.46 11.48
CA SER A 132 -15.62 4.52 10.18
C SER A 132 -15.31 3.30 9.32
N PHE A 133 -14.19 2.63 9.58
CA PHE A 133 -13.77 1.44 8.87
C PHE A 133 -13.32 0.34 9.83
N GLN A 134 -13.90 -0.85 9.66
CA GLN A 134 -13.49 -2.06 10.40
C GLN A 134 -12.57 -2.87 9.50
N LEU A 135 -11.40 -3.24 10.04
CA LEU A 135 -10.47 -4.10 9.31
C LEU A 135 -11.10 -5.45 9.01
N PRO A 136 -11.06 -5.91 7.75
CA PRO A 136 -11.49 -7.24 7.40
C PRO A 136 -10.62 -8.29 8.09
N ALA A 137 -11.21 -9.46 8.38
CA ALA A 137 -10.52 -10.57 9.03
C ALA A 137 -9.37 -11.15 8.18
N GLN A 138 -9.35 -10.88 6.88
CA GLN A 138 -8.32 -11.31 5.96
C GLN A 138 -7.31 -10.19 5.69
N ASP A 139 -6.03 -10.55 5.72
CA ASP A 139 -4.89 -9.63 5.71
C ASP A 139 -4.55 -9.08 4.31
N GLY A 140 -5.44 -8.32 3.70
CA GLY A 140 -5.12 -7.53 2.49
C GLY A 140 -4.28 -6.28 2.75
N LEU A 141 -3.76 -6.09 3.98
CA LEU A 141 -3.02 -4.89 4.37
C LEU A 141 -1.69 -4.74 3.62
N VAL A 142 -1.00 -5.84 3.37
CA VAL A 142 0.26 -5.83 2.60
C VAL A 142 -0.03 -5.42 1.16
N LEU A 143 -1.07 -6.02 0.57
CA LEU A 143 -1.49 -5.66 -0.77
C LEU A 143 -1.95 -4.20 -0.84
N TYR A 144 -2.77 -3.74 0.11
CA TYR A 144 -3.20 -2.35 0.19
C TYR A 144 -2.00 -1.39 0.25
N ALA A 145 -1.02 -1.70 1.11
CA ALA A 145 0.15 -0.85 1.31
C ALA A 145 1.08 -0.79 0.08
N LEU A 146 1.24 -1.91 -0.64
CA LEU A 146 2.20 -2.05 -1.73
C LEU A 146 1.56 -2.05 -3.12
N PHE A 147 0.29 -1.73 -3.25
CA PHE A 147 -0.46 -1.83 -4.50
C PHE A 147 0.12 -0.94 -5.59
N PHE A 148 1.00 -1.50 -6.42
CA PHE A 148 1.81 -0.78 -7.40
C PHE A 148 1.01 0.02 -8.44
N PRO A 149 -0.21 -0.38 -8.87
CA PRO A 149 -0.94 0.39 -9.87
C PRO A 149 -1.31 1.81 -9.41
N THR A 150 -1.46 2.04 -8.10
CA THR A 150 -1.86 3.35 -7.55
C THR A 150 -0.71 4.18 -7.00
N VAL A 151 0.45 3.53 -6.72
CA VAL A 151 1.58 4.14 -5.99
C VAL A 151 2.23 5.32 -6.70
N THR A 152 2.16 5.39 -8.02
CA THR A 152 2.93 6.39 -8.78
C THR A 152 2.11 7.52 -9.37
N SER A 153 0.84 7.29 -9.70
CA SER A 153 0.01 8.27 -10.40
C SER A 153 -1.49 8.07 -10.16
N GLY A 154 -1.86 7.10 -9.33
CA GLY A 154 -3.26 6.81 -9.04
C GLY A 154 -3.87 7.76 -8.01
N PRO A 155 -5.20 7.83 -7.93
CA PRO A 155 -5.86 8.47 -6.81
C PRO A 155 -5.49 7.74 -5.51
N ILE A 156 -5.47 8.47 -4.39
CA ILE A 156 -5.24 7.85 -3.07
C ILE A 156 -6.33 6.80 -2.86
N LEU A 157 -5.88 5.56 -2.71
CA LEU A 157 -6.76 4.40 -2.60
C LEU A 157 -7.46 4.43 -1.24
N ARG A 158 -8.78 4.54 -1.25
CA ARG A 158 -9.58 4.56 -0.02
C ARG A 158 -9.80 3.13 0.47
N PRO A 159 -9.65 2.86 1.79
CA PRO A 159 -9.87 1.52 2.35
C PRO A 159 -11.27 0.98 2.02
N GLU A 160 -12.30 1.83 2.12
CA GLU A 160 -13.69 1.49 1.87
C GLU A 160 -13.95 1.04 0.42
N ALA A 161 -13.13 1.51 -0.52
CA ALA A 161 -13.23 1.11 -1.92
C ALA A 161 -12.39 -0.13 -2.22
N PHE A 162 -11.24 -0.30 -1.56
CA PHE A 162 -10.28 -1.36 -1.86
C PHE A 162 -10.66 -2.71 -1.24
N PHE A 163 -10.87 -2.75 0.08
CA PHE A 163 -11.07 -4.02 0.78
C PHE A 163 -12.34 -4.77 0.36
N PRO A 164 -13.50 -4.11 0.12
CA PRO A 164 -14.68 -4.81 -0.39
C PRO A 164 -14.47 -5.43 -1.77
N GLN A 165 -13.61 -4.84 -2.61
CA GLN A 165 -13.28 -5.44 -3.91
C GLN A 165 -12.46 -6.73 -3.75
N LEU A 166 -11.55 -6.78 -2.76
CA LEU A 166 -10.82 -8.01 -2.46
C LEU A 166 -11.73 -9.11 -1.92
N GLU A 167 -12.76 -8.75 -1.17
CA GLU A 167 -13.66 -9.71 -0.51
C GLU A 167 -14.86 -10.11 -1.38
N GLY A 168 -15.21 -9.27 -2.33
CA GLY A 168 -16.40 -9.43 -3.16
C GLY A 168 -16.28 -10.54 -4.22
N PRO A 169 -17.42 -11.06 -4.70
CA PRO A 169 -17.46 -12.02 -5.80
C PRO A 169 -16.89 -11.44 -7.10
N ARG A 170 -16.89 -10.12 -7.26
CA ARG A 170 -16.33 -9.41 -8.42
C ARG A 170 -14.81 -9.61 -8.57
N PHE A 171 -14.08 -9.91 -7.51
CA PHE A 171 -12.66 -10.25 -7.61
C PHE A 171 -12.43 -11.56 -8.38
N LEU A 172 -13.37 -12.51 -8.27
CA LEU A 172 -13.31 -13.80 -8.95
C LEU A 172 -13.98 -13.76 -10.34
N HIS A 173 -14.94 -12.88 -10.51
CA HIS A 173 -15.73 -12.72 -11.74
C HIS A 173 -15.84 -11.22 -12.04
N PRO A 174 -14.82 -10.62 -12.70
CA PRO A 174 -14.87 -9.20 -13.04
C PRO A 174 -16.00 -8.95 -14.03
N ASP A 175 -16.89 -8.05 -13.64
CA ASP A 175 -18.01 -7.60 -14.49
C ASP A 175 -17.49 -6.45 -15.37
N TRP A 176 -17.28 -6.73 -16.64
CA TRP A 176 -16.72 -5.76 -17.59
C TRP A 176 -17.75 -4.73 -18.06
N GLU A 177 -19.04 -4.98 -17.81
CA GLU A 177 -20.13 -4.07 -18.18
C GLU A 177 -20.17 -2.81 -17.29
N ASP A 178 -19.74 -2.93 -16.02
CA ASP A 178 -19.67 -1.81 -15.06
C ASP A 178 -18.37 -0.99 -15.20
N ALA A 179 -17.46 -1.34 -16.10
CA ALA A 179 -16.14 -0.71 -16.27
C ALA A 179 -16.09 0.34 -17.39
N ALA A 180 -17.20 0.57 -18.09
CA ALA A 180 -17.38 1.58 -19.12
C ALA A 180 -18.16 2.75 -18.56
#